data_27c6d3240870463bfd0ce25811c868f5
#
_entry.id   27c6d3240870463bfd0ce25811c868f5
#
_cell.length_a   1.000
_cell.length_b   1.000
_cell.length_c   1.000
_cell.angle_alpha   90.00
_cell.angle_beta   90.00
_cell.angle_gamma   90.00
#
_symmetry.space_group_name_H-M   'P 1'
#
loop_
_entity.id
_entity.type
_entity.pdbx_description
1 polymer ?
#
loop_
_entity_poly.entity_id
_entity_poly.type
_entity_poly.pdbx_seq_one_letter_code
_entity_poly.pdbx_strand_id
1 'polypeptide(L)'
;MMVATDRVSAFDRKLGIEIPDKGKILTAISAEFAKLADNWGRATAYFYADAPCPDEVNDFSLYQFDSYRVIRDAPELAGRFTFMANLRMFPVECIVRGYLFGSLWKLYEQGERKFCGIELPDGLVKGSKLPQPIFTPTTKAPEGEHDENITIGKMVDILNKAGLNGERWTDKVRMAMDIREFCVGLYQKACTYADGLIIADTKFELGLNSDGLILFGDEILTPDSSRFWDAETYVPGEEPKSYDKQIIRDYLAEAKARGEVNPTLPAEIIETTRERYIELYERLFGKIWPRE
;
A
#
# COMPACT_ATOMS: atom_id res chain seq x y z
N MET A 1 -2.43 3.95 17.85
CA MET A 1 -1.54 4.86 17.09
C MET A 1 -0.66 4.02 16.17
N MET A 2 -0.54 4.41 14.91
CA MET A 2 0.40 3.87 13.93
C MET A 2 1.49 4.91 13.68
N VAL A 3 2.74 4.49 13.47
CA VAL A 3 3.87 5.37 13.18
C VAL A 3 4.59 4.88 11.93
N ALA A 4 4.66 5.73 10.92
CA ALA A 4 5.47 5.48 9.73
C ALA A 4 6.93 5.85 9.99
N THR A 5 7.87 4.99 9.62
CA THR A 5 9.30 5.21 9.83
C THR A 5 10.05 5.43 8.53
N ASP A 6 11.21 6.06 8.62
CA ASP A 6 12.11 6.28 7.48
C ASP A 6 12.83 5.00 7.04
N ARG A 7 12.73 3.94 7.83
CA ARG A 7 13.37 2.64 7.55
C ARG A 7 12.84 2.03 6.26
N VAL A 8 13.74 1.38 5.53
CA VAL A 8 13.43 0.64 4.31
C VAL A 8 13.36 -0.85 4.60
N SER A 9 12.29 -1.47 4.12
CA SER A 9 12.20 -2.92 3.99
C SER A 9 12.11 -3.30 2.51
N ALA A 10 12.87 -4.30 2.10
CA ALA A 10 12.76 -4.91 0.78
C ALA A 10 13.09 -6.40 0.88
N PHE A 11 12.46 -7.22 0.03
CA PHE A 11 12.61 -8.69 0.05
C PHE A 11 12.37 -9.30 1.43
N ASP A 12 11.32 -8.84 2.12
CA ASP A 12 10.88 -9.29 3.44
C ASP A 12 11.94 -9.12 4.55
N ARG A 13 12.89 -8.19 4.34
CA ARG A 13 13.95 -7.86 5.30
C ARG A 13 13.99 -6.37 5.60
N LYS A 14 14.19 -6.03 6.86
CA LYS A 14 14.53 -4.67 7.29
C LYS A 14 16.00 -4.42 6.98
N LEU A 15 16.30 -3.41 6.16
CA LEU A 15 17.65 -3.20 5.62
C LEU A 15 18.57 -2.39 6.54
N GLY A 16 18.06 -1.85 7.64
CA GLY A 16 18.84 -0.92 8.50
C GLY A 16 19.19 0.41 7.83
N ILE A 17 18.52 0.73 6.73
CA ILE A 17 18.71 1.92 5.91
C ILE A 17 17.48 2.81 6.10
N GLU A 18 17.70 4.11 6.14
CA GLU A 18 16.65 5.12 6.27
C GLU A 18 16.65 6.05 5.05
N ILE A 19 15.45 6.42 4.59
CA ILE A 19 15.23 7.47 3.61
C ILE A 19 14.67 8.66 4.36
N PRO A 20 15.35 9.80 4.39
CA PRO A 20 14.87 11.00 5.08
C PRO A 20 13.45 11.37 4.65
N ASP A 21 12.61 11.78 5.60
CA ASP A 21 11.21 12.17 5.42
C ASP A 21 10.26 11.08 4.91
N LYS A 22 10.74 9.86 4.61
CA LYS A 22 9.89 8.79 4.09
C LYS A 22 8.63 8.59 4.94
N GLY A 23 8.79 8.49 6.26
CA GLY A 23 7.66 8.29 7.18
C GLY A 23 6.64 9.43 7.11
N LYS A 24 7.11 10.68 7.00
CA LYS A 24 6.26 11.86 6.87
C LYS A 24 5.49 11.83 5.52
N ILE A 25 6.18 11.50 4.42
CA ILE A 25 5.58 11.45 3.09
C ILE A 25 4.53 10.34 3.02
N LEU A 26 4.84 9.15 3.54
CA LEU A 26 3.87 8.03 3.59
C LEU A 26 2.63 8.41 4.41
N THR A 27 2.81 9.04 5.57
CA THR A 27 1.70 9.50 6.41
C THR A 27 0.84 10.52 5.68
N ALA A 28 1.46 11.49 4.98
CA ALA A 28 0.74 12.51 4.22
C ALA A 28 -0.07 11.90 3.06
N ILE A 29 0.54 11.02 2.25
CA ILE A 29 -0.14 10.36 1.14
C ILE A 29 -1.31 9.50 1.66
N SER A 30 -1.07 8.70 2.69
CA SER A 30 -2.09 7.83 3.26
C SER A 30 -3.25 8.62 3.87
N ALA A 31 -2.98 9.73 4.54
CA ALA A 31 -4.00 10.62 5.13
C ALA A 31 -4.88 11.28 4.06
N GLU A 32 -4.28 11.79 2.98
CA GLU A 32 -5.05 12.38 1.88
C GLU A 32 -5.93 11.34 1.19
N PHE A 33 -5.41 10.15 0.91
CA PHE A 33 -6.22 9.06 0.36
C PHE A 33 -7.29 8.56 1.33
N ALA A 34 -7.04 8.58 2.65
CA ALA A 34 -8.06 8.23 3.64
C ALA A 34 -9.26 9.19 3.58
N LYS A 35 -9.02 10.51 3.50
CA LYS A 35 -10.08 11.51 3.30
C LYS A 35 -10.86 11.29 2.01
N LEU A 36 -10.14 11.02 0.91
CA LEU A 36 -10.77 10.72 -0.37
C LEU A 36 -11.59 9.43 -0.31
N ALA A 37 -11.07 8.38 0.34
CA ALA A 37 -11.75 7.10 0.51
C ALA A 37 -13.07 7.28 1.27
N ASP A 38 -13.08 8.02 2.37
CA ASP A 38 -14.28 8.31 3.15
C ASP A 38 -15.30 9.09 2.32
N ASN A 39 -14.87 10.10 1.56
CA ASN A 39 -15.73 10.85 0.63
C ASN A 39 -16.30 9.96 -0.49
N TRP A 40 -15.58 8.90 -0.87
CA TRP A 40 -16.03 7.93 -1.87
C TRP A 40 -16.89 6.80 -1.28
N GLY A 41 -17.23 6.87 0.03
CA GLY A 41 -17.98 5.84 0.73
C GLY A 41 -17.19 4.56 0.99
N ARG A 42 -15.87 4.69 1.13
CA ARG A 42 -14.93 3.61 1.47
C ARG A 42 -14.27 3.92 2.80
N ALA A 43 -14.95 3.58 3.88
CA ALA A 43 -14.56 3.96 5.22
C ALA A 43 -13.17 3.42 5.62
N THR A 44 -12.38 4.30 6.22
CA THR A 44 -11.06 3.98 6.78
C THR A 44 -11.11 3.95 8.30
N ALA A 45 -10.08 3.37 8.91
CA ALA A 45 -9.94 3.37 10.36
C ALA A 45 -9.31 4.66 10.91
N TYR A 46 -9.01 5.62 10.05
CA TYR A 46 -8.30 6.84 10.41
C TYR A 46 -9.19 7.80 11.16
N PHE A 47 -8.74 8.28 12.33
CA PHE A 47 -9.35 9.35 13.09
C PHE A 47 -8.58 10.65 12.95
N TYR A 48 -7.25 10.57 12.93
CA TYR A 48 -6.36 11.72 12.84
C TYR A 48 -5.03 11.27 12.27
N ALA A 49 -4.45 12.08 11.39
CA ALA A 49 -3.08 11.90 10.92
C ALA A 49 -2.28 13.18 11.15
N ASP A 50 -1.15 13.07 11.82
CA ASP A 50 -0.17 14.12 11.92
C ASP A 50 0.74 14.04 10.70
N ALA A 51 0.38 14.82 9.68
CA ALA A 51 1.09 14.87 8.41
C ALA A 51 1.48 16.32 8.10
N PRO A 52 2.65 16.55 7.51
CA PRO A 52 3.06 17.88 7.07
C PRO A 52 2.24 18.31 5.85
N CYS A 53 1.03 18.81 6.10
CA CYS A 53 0.14 19.31 5.06
C CYS A 53 -0.11 20.80 5.30
N PRO A 54 0.14 21.67 4.29
CA PRO A 54 0.03 23.13 4.48
C PRO A 54 -1.39 23.65 4.67
N ASP A 55 -2.41 22.91 4.23
CA ASP A 55 -3.79 23.41 4.23
C ASP A 55 -4.75 22.50 4.99
N GLU A 56 -5.31 23.06 6.06
CA GLU A 56 -6.52 22.63 6.77
C GLU A 56 -6.72 21.13 6.88
N VAL A 57 -5.97 20.52 7.76
CA VAL A 57 -6.26 19.18 8.20
C VAL A 57 -6.98 19.24 9.51
N ASN A 58 -8.15 18.67 9.49
CA ASN A 58 -8.78 18.07 10.64
C ASN A 58 -9.61 18.98 11.53
N ASP A 59 -10.86 19.04 11.20
CA ASP A 59 -11.94 19.25 12.16
C ASP A 59 -12.13 18.01 13.09
N PHE A 60 -11.00 17.46 13.58
CA PHE A 60 -10.98 16.40 14.59
C PHE A 60 -10.48 16.97 15.92
N SER A 61 -11.19 17.97 16.43
CA SER A 61 -10.86 18.67 17.69
C SER A 61 -10.62 17.75 18.88
N LEU A 62 -11.17 16.53 18.87
CA LEU A 62 -11.03 15.57 19.97
C LEU A 62 -9.62 14.95 20.06
N TYR A 63 -8.90 14.83 18.94
CA TYR A 63 -7.57 14.18 18.90
C TYR A 63 -6.41 15.16 18.84
N GLN A 64 -6.67 16.46 18.62
CA GLN A 64 -5.61 17.48 18.63
C GLN A 64 -4.88 17.54 19.99
N PHE A 65 -5.61 17.34 21.09
CA PHE A 65 -5.00 17.36 22.43
C PHE A 65 -4.07 16.15 22.64
N ASP A 66 -4.43 14.98 22.15
CA ASP A 66 -3.62 13.78 22.25
C ASP A 66 -2.42 13.83 21.30
N SER A 67 -2.58 14.40 20.10
CA SER A 67 -1.47 14.63 19.18
C SER A 67 -0.43 15.57 19.74
N TYR A 68 -0.87 16.67 20.39
CA TYR A 68 0.03 17.60 21.08
C TYR A 68 0.85 16.91 22.17
N ARG A 69 0.24 15.99 22.93
CA ARG A 69 0.96 15.20 23.94
C ARG A 69 2.02 14.30 23.31
N VAL A 70 1.67 13.62 22.23
CA VAL A 70 2.63 12.75 21.51
C VAL A 70 3.82 13.57 21.02
N ILE A 71 3.59 14.71 20.36
CA ILE A 71 4.68 15.55 19.84
C ILE A 71 5.52 16.14 20.99
N ARG A 72 4.89 16.54 22.09
CA ARG A 72 5.61 17.06 23.27
C ARG A 72 6.54 16.01 23.86
N ASP A 73 6.08 14.77 24.00
CA ASP A 73 6.79 13.69 24.69
C ASP A 73 7.74 12.91 23.75
N ALA A 74 7.51 12.98 22.42
CA ALA A 74 8.31 12.34 21.40
C ALA A 74 8.30 13.20 20.11
N PRO A 75 9.04 14.33 20.09
CA PRO A 75 9.00 15.29 18.98
C PRO A 75 9.48 14.70 17.64
N GLU A 76 10.26 13.63 17.66
CA GLU A 76 10.70 12.89 16.48
C GLU A 76 9.53 12.20 15.74
N LEU A 77 8.37 12.07 16.35
CA LEU A 77 7.17 11.51 15.74
C LEU A 77 6.35 12.55 14.97
N ALA A 78 6.72 13.82 15.06
CA ALA A 78 6.00 14.88 14.33
C ALA A 78 5.93 14.58 12.83
N GLY A 79 4.75 14.70 12.26
CA GLY A 79 4.49 14.48 10.84
C GLY A 79 4.41 13.02 10.40
N ARG A 80 4.49 12.04 11.30
CA ARG A 80 4.62 10.63 10.91
C ARG A 80 3.75 9.64 11.68
N PHE A 81 2.70 10.09 12.36
CA PHE A 81 1.80 9.19 13.07
C PHE A 81 0.32 9.39 12.71
N THR A 82 -0.45 8.35 12.92
CA THR A 82 -1.90 8.32 12.67
C THR A 82 -2.61 7.69 13.85
N PHE A 83 -3.66 8.33 14.36
CA PHE A 83 -4.60 7.69 15.27
C PHE A 83 -5.66 6.95 14.47
N MET A 84 -5.87 5.70 14.81
CA MET A 84 -6.76 4.80 14.09
C MET A 84 -7.70 4.08 15.05
N ALA A 85 -8.87 3.67 14.56
CA ALA A 85 -9.73 2.73 15.26
C ALA A 85 -8.97 1.44 15.56
N ASN A 86 -9.28 0.84 16.70
CA ASN A 86 -8.77 -0.49 17.01
C ASN A 86 -9.55 -1.52 16.17
N LEU A 87 -8.85 -2.20 15.27
CA LEU A 87 -9.41 -3.19 14.38
C LEU A 87 -8.96 -4.60 14.76
N ARG A 88 -9.86 -5.55 14.61
CA ARG A 88 -9.49 -6.95 14.48
C ARG A 88 -9.09 -7.19 13.02
N MET A 89 -7.79 -7.11 12.75
CA MET A 89 -7.24 -7.22 11.41
C MET A 89 -7.52 -8.60 10.79
N PHE A 90 -7.80 -8.62 9.49
CA PHE A 90 -7.90 -9.87 8.74
C PHE A 90 -6.50 -10.47 8.56
N PRO A 91 -6.33 -11.78 8.76
CA PRO A 91 -5.03 -12.43 8.56
C PRO A 91 -4.77 -12.75 7.08
N VAL A 92 -5.07 -11.81 6.22
CA VAL A 92 -4.85 -11.84 4.77
C VAL A 92 -4.46 -10.46 4.29
N GLU A 93 -3.64 -10.40 3.25
CA GLU A 93 -3.39 -9.16 2.51
C GLU A 93 -4.29 -9.09 1.27
N CYS A 94 -4.82 -7.93 1.00
CA CYS A 94 -5.77 -7.69 -0.07
C CYS A 94 -5.09 -6.93 -1.21
N ILE A 95 -4.61 -7.64 -2.23
CA ILE A 95 -3.89 -7.05 -3.35
C ILE A 95 -4.84 -6.87 -4.54
N VAL A 96 -4.91 -5.65 -5.08
CA VAL A 96 -5.60 -5.34 -6.32
C VAL A 96 -4.56 -5.00 -7.39
N ARG A 97 -4.69 -5.63 -8.56
CA ARG A 97 -3.75 -5.44 -9.67
C ARG A 97 -4.49 -5.01 -10.93
N GLY A 98 -4.08 -3.90 -11.51
CA GLY A 98 -4.55 -3.43 -12.81
C GLY A 98 -3.58 -3.73 -13.94
N TYR A 99 -2.35 -4.12 -13.61
CA TYR A 99 -1.28 -4.37 -14.56
C TYR A 99 -0.52 -5.65 -14.23
N LEU A 100 0.03 -6.28 -15.26
CA LEU A 100 0.81 -7.51 -15.18
C LEU A 100 2.26 -7.18 -14.81
N PHE A 101 2.56 -7.12 -13.51
CA PHE A 101 3.88 -6.72 -13.02
C PHE A 101 4.32 -7.46 -11.74
N GLY A 102 5.57 -7.32 -11.35
CA GLY A 102 6.12 -7.88 -10.11
C GLY A 102 6.01 -9.41 -10.04
N SER A 103 5.49 -9.95 -8.93
CA SER A 103 5.35 -11.40 -8.73
C SER A 103 4.37 -12.03 -9.73
N LEU A 104 3.32 -11.31 -10.13
CA LEU A 104 2.35 -11.78 -11.12
C LEU A 104 3.00 -11.97 -12.50
N TRP A 105 3.83 -11.03 -12.93
CA TRP A 105 4.60 -11.16 -14.18
C TRP A 105 5.53 -12.37 -14.15
N LYS A 106 6.28 -12.56 -13.06
CA LYS A 106 7.22 -13.68 -12.93
C LYS A 106 6.53 -15.05 -13.13
N LEU A 107 5.36 -15.22 -12.56
CA LEU A 107 4.59 -16.46 -12.73
C LEU A 107 4.05 -16.58 -14.16
N TYR A 108 3.54 -15.49 -14.73
CA TYR A 108 3.04 -15.48 -16.10
C TYR A 108 4.15 -15.81 -17.13
N GLU A 109 5.35 -15.27 -16.95
CA GLU A 109 6.54 -15.53 -17.78
C GLU A 109 6.95 -17.02 -17.70
N GLN A 110 6.73 -17.68 -16.58
CA GLN A 110 6.96 -19.12 -16.38
C GLN A 110 5.87 -20.00 -17.00
N GLY A 111 4.87 -19.41 -17.64
CA GLY A 111 3.79 -20.13 -18.33
C GLY A 111 2.49 -20.25 -17.52
N GLU A 112 2.48 -19.78 -16.27
CA GLU A 112 1.25 -19.75 -15.48
C GLU A 112 0.22 -18.81 -16.11
N ARG A 113 -1.05 -19.23 -16.14
CA ARG A 113 -2.17 -18.41 -16.66
C ARG A 113 -3.29 -18.28 -15.64
N LYS A 114 -3.25 -19.04 -14.56
CA LYS A 114 -4.28 -19.03 -13.53
C LYS A 114 -3.75 -18.54 -12.20
N PHE A 115 -4.23 -17.38 -11.73
CA PHE A 115 -3.78 -16.72 -10.50
C PHE A 115 -4.95 -16.49 -9.57
N CYS A 116 -4.85 -16.98 -8.34
CA CYS A 116 -5.92 -16.84 -7.33
C CYS A 116 -7.29 -17.29 -7.85
N GLY A 117 -7.32 -18.25 -8.81
CA GLY A 117 -8.54 -18.73 -9.46
C GLY A 117 -8.99 -17.92 -10.68
N ILE A 118 -8.26 -16.88 -11.07
CA ILE A 118 -8.54 -16.00 -12.22
C ILE A 118 -7.65 -16.41 -13.39
N GLU A 119 -8.23 -16.59 -14.58
CA GLU A 119 -7.47 -16.86 -15.80
C GLU A 119 -7.10 -15.55 -16.51
N LEU A 120 -5.83 -15.44 -16.88
CA LEU A 120 -5.31 -14.32 -17.68
C LEU A 120 -5.18 -14.74 -19.14
N PRO A 121 -5.47 -13.83 -20.09
CA PRO A 121 -5.30 -14.10 -21.51
C PRO A 121 -3.84 -14.32 -21.88
N ASP A 122 -3.61 -15.01 -22.99
CA ASP A 122 -2.29 -15.13 -23.61
C ASP A 122 -1.86 -13.82 -24.29
N GLY A 123 -0.56 -13.71 -24.57
CA GLY A 123 0.01 -12.61 -25.34
C GLY A 123 0.27 -11.32 -24.54
N LEU A 124 0.08 -11.34 -23.21
CA LEU A 124 0.44 -10.21 -22.36
C LEU A 124 1.97 -10.14 -22.22
N VAL A 125 2.50 -8.93 -22.15
CA VAL A 125 3.89 -8.61 -21.84
C VAL A 125 4.03 -7.97 -20.47
N LYS A 126 5.25 -7.86 -19.96
CA LYS A 126 5.51 -7.16 -18.69
C LYS A 126 4.89 -5.75 -18.72
N GLY A 127 4.21 -5.40 -17.66
CA GLY A 127 3.53 -4.09 -17.57
C GLY A 127 2.22 -3.99 -18.35
N SER A 128 1.75 -5.01 -19.08
CA SER A 128 0.46 -4.96 -19.78
C SER A 128 -0.67 -4.60 -18.83
N LYS A 129 -1.54 -3.68 -19.25
CA LYS A 129 -2.80 -3.40 -18.57
C LYS A 129 -3.70 -4.63 -18.64
N LEU A 130 -4.24 -5.06 -17.52
CA LEU A 130 -5.20 -6.15 -17.46
C LEU A 130 -6.57 -5.71 -18.02
N PRO A 131 -7.37 -6.63 -18.59
CA PRO A 131 -8.71 -6.31 -19.10
C PRO A 131 -9.62 -5.66 -18.05
N GLN A 132 -9.45 -6.07 -16.79
CA GLN A 132 -10.07 -5.47 -15.61
C GLN A 132 -9.13 -5.64 -14.41
N PRO A 133 -9.24 -4.79 -13.39
CA PRO A 133 -8.50 -5.01 -12.14
C PRO A 133 -8.88 -6.35 -11.52
N ILE A 134 -7.87 -7.10 -11.08
CA ILE A 134 -8.04 -8.39 -10.44
C ILE A 134 -7.71 -8.30 -8.95
N PHE A 135 -8.46 -9.04 -8.14
CA PHE A 135 -8.21 -9.19 -6.71
C PHE A 135 -7.43 -10.48 -6.45
N THR A 136 -6.23 -10.36 -5.93
CA THR A 136 -5.30 -11.47 -5.71
C THR A 136 -4.84 -11.48 -4.25
N PRO A 137 -5.67 -11.98 -3.33
CA PRO A 137 -5.33 -12.00 -1.92
C PRO A 137 -4.16 -12.95 -1.64
N THR A 138 -3.42 -12.67 -0.56
CA THR A 138 -2.36 -13.52 -0.05
C THR A 138 -2.60 -13.88 1.42
N THR A 139 -1.93 -14.91 1.90
CA THR A 139 -1.76 -15.10 3.34
C THR A 139 -1.00 -13.92 3.93
N LYS A 140 -1.05 -13.77 5.25
CA LYS A 140 -0.15 -12.91 6.01
C LYS A 140 0.78 -13.82 6.81
N ALA A 141 1.91 -14.17 6.20
CA ALA A 141 2.88 -15.07 6.80
C ALA A 141 3.61 -14.41 7.99
N PRO A 142 4.14 -15.18 8.94
CA PRO A 142 5.04 -14.67 9.96
C PRO A 142 6.28 -13.98 9.37
N GLU A 143 6.87 -13.06 10.13
CA GLU A 143 8.08 -12.33 9.69
C GLU A 143 9.20 -13.31 9.29
N GLY A 144 9.68 -13.18 8.05
CA GLY A 144 10.71 -14.04 7.46
C GLY A 144 10.20 -15.19 6.58
N GLU A 145 8.89 -15.37 6.49
CA GLU A 145 8.25 -16.29 5.55
C GLU A 145 7.61 -15.50 4.40
N HIS A 146 7.39 -16.17 3.25
CA HIS A 146 6.76 -15.54 2.10
C HIS A 146 5.25 -15.69 2.13
N ASP A 147 4.55 -14.61 1.77
CA ASP A 147 3.11 -14.65 1.57
C ASP A 147 2.74 -15.49 0.35
N GLU A 148 1.74 -16.34 0.51
CA GLU A 148 1.24 -17.20 -0.55
C GLU A 148 0.00 -16.61 -1.22
N ASN A 149 -0.04 -16.61 -2.55
CA ASN A 149 -1.25 -16.26 -3.29
C ASN A 149 -2.36 -17.27 -2.99
N ILE A 150 -3.55 -16.78 -2.66
CA ILE A 150 -4.70 -17.62 -2.29
C ILE A 150 -5.93 -17.29 -3.14
N THR A 151 -6.81 -18.29 -3.31
CA THR A 151 -8.12 -18.07 -3.92
C THR A 151 -9.09 -17.45 -2.91
N ILE A 152 -10.21 -16.88 -3.41
CA ILE A 152 -11.31 -16.42 -2.54
C ILE A 152 -11.82 -17.54 -1.63
N GLY A 153 -11.93 -18.79 -2.14
CA GLY A 153 -12.32 -19.94 -1.32
C GLY A 153 -11.36 -20.18 -0.15
N LYS A 154 -10.04 -20.11 -0.41
CA LYS A 154 -9.05 -20.24 0.65
C LYS A 154 -9.08 -19.07 1.64
N MET A 155 -9.33 -17.85 1.15
CA MET A 155 -9.55 -16.67 2.00
C MET A 155 -10.74 -16.88 2.95
N VAL A 156 -11.86 -17.44 2.45
CA VAL A 156 -13.03 -17.80 3.28
C VAL A 156 -12.64 -18.77 4.40
N ASP A 157 -11.85 -19.81 4.09
CA ASP A 157 -11.36 -20.76 5.09
C ASP A 157 -10.51 -20.08 6.18
N ILE A 158 -9.65 -19.15 5.79
CA ILE A 158 -8.81 -18.38 6.70
C ILE A 158 -9.67 -17.49 7.61
N LEU A 159 -10.63 -16.76 7.03
CA LEU A 159 -11.55 -15.90 7.79
C LEU A 159 -12.42 -16.70 8.77
N ASN A 160 -12.84 -17.92 8.40
CA ASN A 160 -13.55 -18.84 9.30
C ASN A 160 -12.68 -19.25 10.50
N LYS A 161 -11.43 -19.63 10.25
CA LYS A 161 -10.48 -20.06 11.30
C LYS A 161 -10.07 -18.92 12.23
N ALA A 162 -10.02 -17.69 11.74
CA ALA A 162 -9.65 -16.53 12.50
C ALA A 162 -10.68 -16.12 13.57
N GLY A 163 -11.82 -16.80 13.67
CA GLY A 163 -12.84 -16.54 14.68
C GLY A 163 -13.43 -15.12 14.60
N LEU A 164 -13.40 -14.50 13.42
CA LEU A 164 -13.93 -13.16 13.16
C LEU A 164 -15.46 -13.19 13.13
N ASN A 165 -16.05 -13.76 14.19
CA ASN A 165 -17.48 -13.91 14.34
C ASN A 165 -18.06 -12.61 14.93
N GLY A 166 -19.04 -12.06 14.27
CA GLY A 166 -19.92 -11.01 14.75
C GLY A 166 -21.30 -11.27 14.20
N GLU A 167 -22.33 -10.75 14.81
CA GLU A 167 -23.72 -10.94 14.35
C GLU A 167 -23.92 -10.58 12.87
N ARG A 168 -23.14 -9.61 12.38
CA ARG A 168 -23.19 -9.12 11.00
C ARG A 168 -22.51 -10.06 9.99
N TRP A 169 -21.55 -10.89 10.41
CA TRP A 169 -20.69 -11.69 9.51
C TRP A 169 -20.76 -13.17 9.80
N THR A 170 -21.97 -13.72 9.76
CA THR A 170 -22.21 -15.17 9.85
C THR A 170 -21.81 -15.88 8.55
N ASP A 171 -21.93 -15.20 7.41
CA ASP A 171 -21.54 -15.69 6.09
C ASP A 171 -20.15 -15.14 5.69
N LYS A 172 -19.13 -15.99 5.73
CA LYS A 172 -17.76 -15.62 5.35
C LYS A 172 -17.54 -15.53 3.84
N VAL A 173 -18.37 -16.18 3.04
CA VAL A 173 -18.35 -16.03 1.58
C VAL A 173 -18.77 -14.59 1.24
N ARG A 174 -19.87 -14.14 1.81
CA ARG A 174 -20.33 -12.76 1.66
C ARG A 174 -19.28 -11.77 2.12
N MET A 175 -18.69 -12.00 3.30
CA MET A 175 -17.63 -11.16 3.84
C MET A 175 -16.43 -11.05 2.89
N ALA A 176 -15.95 -12.17 2.35
CA ALA A 176 -14.82 -12.17 1.41
C ALA A 176 -15.15 -11.43 0.10
N MET A 177 -16.39 -11.55 -0.39
CA MET A 177 -16.83 -10.83 -1.59
C MET A 177 -16.96 -9.33 -1.32
N ASP A 178 -17.47 -8.93 -0.18
CA ASP A 178 -17.57 -7.51 0.20
C ASP A 178 -16.17 -6.89 0.40
N ILE A 179 -15.21 -7.61 0.99
CA ILE A 179 -13.81 -7.18 1.07
C ILE A 179 -13.22 -6.96 -0.34
N ARG A 180 -13.41 -7.92 -1.26
CA ARG A 180 -12.97 -7.80 -2.64
C ARG A 180 -13.56 -6.56 -3.31
N GLU A 181 -14.88 -6.37 -3.23
CA GLU A 181 -15.58 -5.24 -3.84
C GLU A 181 -15.11 -3.91 -3.24
N PHE A 182 -14.88 -3.89 -1.93
CA PHE A 182 -14.39 -2.72 -1.21
C PHE A 182 -12.99 -2.31 -1.70
N CYS A 183 -12.06 -3.27 -1.81
CA CYS A 183 -10.70 -3.03 -2.31
C CYS A 183 -10.67 -2.62 -3.78
N VAL A 184 -11.38 -3.35 -4.66
CA VAL A 184 -11.42 -3.05 -6.09
C VAL A 184 -12.07 -1.68 -6.33
N GLY A 185 -13.14 -1.36 -5.58
CA GLY A 185 -13.82 -0.07 -5.70
C GLY A 185 -12.93 1.11 -5.29
N LEU A 186 -12.14 0.98 -4.20
CA LEU A 186 -11.18 2.03 -3.82
C LEU A 186 -10.08 2.18 -4.87
N TYR A 187 -9.51 1.06 -5.31
CA TYR A 187 -8.47 1.06 -6.35
C TYR A 187 -8.93 1.77 -7.63
N GLN A 188 -10.13 1.46 -8.14
CA GLN A 188 -10.67 2.09 -9.34
C GLN A 188 -10.87 3.61 -9.18
N LYS A 189 -11.38 4.04 -8.04
CA LYS A 189 -11.54 5.47 -7.74
C LYS A 189 -10.19 6.17 -7.64
N ALA A 190 -9.22 5.55 -6.99
CA ALA A 190 -7.87 6.08 -6.90
C ALA A 190 -7.20 6.18 -8.28
N CYS A 191 -7.35 5.18 -9.16
CA CYS A 191 -6.86 5.25 -10.53
C CYS A 191 -7.49 6.39 -11.35
N THR A 192 -8.77 6.70 -11.10
CA THR A 192 -9.43 7.85 -11.75
C THR A 192 -8.95 9.18 -11.20
N TYR A 193 -8.61 9.23 -9.91
CA TYR A 193 -8.12 10.43 -9.25
C TYR A 193 -6.68 10.77 -9.61
N ALA A 194 -5.83 9.75 -9.75
CA ALA A 194 -4.39 9.89 -9.99
C ALA A 194 -4.10 10.20 -11.48
N ASP A 195 -4.59 11.36 -11.96
CA ASP A 195 -4.40 11.80 -13.34
C ASP A 195 -2.91 11.97 -13.68
N GLY A 196 -2.50 11.50 -14.85
CA GLY A 196 -1.09 11.49 -15.28
C GLY A 196 -0.21 10.42 -14.59
N LEU A 197 -0.78 9.62 -13.70
CA LEU A 197 -0.11 8.50 -13.01
C LEU A 197 -0.87 7.19 -13.22
N ILE A 198 -0.14 6.09 -13.22
CA ILE A 198 -0.68 4.74 -13.24
C ILE A 198 -0.47 4.11 -11.86
N ILE A 199 -1.54 3.64 -11.23
CA ILE A 199 -1.45 2.74 -10.08
C ILE A 199 -1.47 1.31 -10.61
N ALA A 200 -0.31 0.67 -10.68
CA ALA A 200 -0.20 -0.66 -11.28
C ALA A 200 -0.80 -1.74 -10.39
N ASP A 201 -0.54 -1.68 -9.13
CA ASP A 201 -1.14 -2.51 -8.08
C ASP A 201 -1.10 -1.79 -6.74
N THR A 202 -1.88 -2.30 -5.80
CA THR A 202 -1.88 -1.84 -4.41
C THR A 202 -2.20 -2.98 -3.48
N LYS A 203 -1.64 -2.91 -2.28
CA LYS A 203 -1.92 -3.80 -1.17
C LYS A 203 -2.70 -3.06 -0.10
N PHE A 204 -3.82 -3.62 0.32
CA PHE A 204 -4.63 -3.12 1.41
C PHE A 204 -4.64 -4.11 2.57
N GLU A 205 -4.69 -3.58 3.77
CA GLU A 205 -4.99 -4.32 4.98
C GLU A 205 -6.32 -3.82 5.56
N LEU A 206 -7.19 -4.75 5.93
CA LEU A 206 -8.51 -4.43 6.45
C LEU A 206 -8.77 -5.18 7.75
N GLY A 207 -9.76 -4.72 8.49
CA GLY A 207 -10.21 -5.36 9.72
C GLY A 207 -11.64 -4.96 10.07
N LEU A 208 -12.14 -5.55 11.15
CA LEU A 208 -13.42 -5.22 11.73
C LEU A 208 -13.24 -4.29 12.92
N ASN A 209 -14.02 -3.21 12.97
CA ASN A 209 -14.17 -2.40 14.18
C ASN A 209 -15.12 -3.08 15.19
N SER A 210 -15.37 -2.40 16.33
CA SER A 210 -16.29 -2.87 17.38
C SER A 210 -17.73 -3.10 16.89
N ASP A 211 -18.16 -2.33 15.88
CA ASP A 211 -19.52 -2.40 15.31
C ASP A 211 -19.63 -3.46 14.20
N GLY A 212 -18.55 -4.19 13.93
CA GLY A 212 -18.49 -5.19 12.87
C GLY A 212 -18.43 -4.59 11.47
N LEU A 213 -18.03 -3.32 11.31
CA LEU A 213 -17.80 -2.71 10.01
C LEU A 213 -16.42 -3.07 9.48
N ILE A 214 -16.35 -3.39 8.18
CA ILE A 214 -15.08 -3.56 7.47
C ILE A 214 -14.51 -2.18 7.18
N LEU A 215 -13.30 -1.94 7.68
CA LEU A 215 -12.56 -0.68 7.49
C LEU A 215 -11.17 -0.98 6.94
N PHE A 216 -10.64 -0.05 6.13
CA PHE A 216 -9.22 -0.03 5.79
C PHE A 216 -8.42 0.33 7.04
N GLY A 217 -7.48 -0.53 7.38
CA GLY A 217 -6.45 -0.33 8.40
C GLY A 217 -5.09 -0.18 7.73
N ASP A 218 -4.06 0.14 8.50
CA ASP A 218 -2.71 0.36 7.98
C ASP A 218 -2.63 1.47 6.92
N GLU A 219 -1.50 1.61 6.22
CA GLU A 219 -1.32 2.60 5.16
C GLU A 219 -2.12 2.24 3.90
N ILE A 220 -2.64 3.24 3.21
CA ILE A 220 -3.38 3.05 1.96
C ILE A 220 -2.76 3.87 0.83
N LEU A 221 -2.58 3.24 -0.34
CA LEU A 221 -2.17 3.89 -1.58
C LEU A 221 -0.85 4.70 -1.46
N THR A 222 0.05 4.25 -0.59
CA THR A 222 1.40 4.82 -0.46
C THR A 222 2.37 4.16 -1.43
N PRO A 223 3.53 4.75 -1.74
CA PRO A 223 4.56 4.10 -2.55
C PRO A 223 5.20 2.87 -1.88
N ASP A 224 4.92 2.61 -0.59
CA ASP A 224 5.32 1.39 0.10
C ASP A 224 4.32 0.24 -0.12
N SER A 225 3.02 0.56 -0.19
CA SER A 225 1.94 -0.41 -0.42
C SER A 225 1.51 -0.52 -1.89
N SER A 226 1.93 0.39 -2.77
CA SER A 226 1.46 0.50 -4.16
C SER A 226 2.59 0.80 -5.13
N ARG A 227 2.40 0.43 -6.41
CA ARG A 227 3.28 0.84 -7.50
C ARG A 227 2.64 1.97 -8.29
N PHE A 228 3.35 3.09 -8.32
CA PHE A 228 2.98 4.26 -9.13
C PHE A 228 3.95 4.42 -10.28
N TRP A 229 3.44 4.55 -11.50
CA TRP A 229 4.23 4.78 -12.70
C TRP A 229 3.84 6.09 -13.36
N ASP A 230 4.77 6.67 -14.10
CA ASP A 230 4.53 7.82 -14.95
C ASP A 230 3.73 7.37 -16.19
N ALA A 231 2.51 7.94 -16.35
CA ALA A 231 1.64 7.57 -17.47
C ALA A 231 2.17 8.07 -18.83
N GLU A 232 2.94 9.17 -18.84
CA GLU A 232 3.47 9.75 -20.09
C GLU A 232 4.58 8.90 -20.70
N THR A 233 5.36 8.23 -19.84
CA THR A 233 6.52 7.43 -20.29
C THR A 233 6.23 5.93 -20.30
N TYR A 234 5.02 5.53 -19.90
CA TYR A 234 4.66 4.11 -19.81
C TYR A 234 4.49 3.47 -21.19
N VAL A 235 5.24 2.36 -21.40
CA VAL A 235 5.14 1.51 -22.58
C VAL A 235 5.05 0.04 -22.14
N PRO A 236 4.02 -0.72 -22.56
CA PRO A 236 3.96 -2.14 -22.25
C PRO A 236 5.18 -2.90 -22.81
N GLY A 237 5.79 -3.75 -22.02
CA GLY A 237 7.01 -4.48 -22.36
C GLY A 237 8.30 -3.82 -21.88
N GLU A 238 8.26 -2.56 -21.51
CA GLU A 238 9.41 -1.82 -20.98
C GLU A 238 9.35 -1.64 -19.46
N GLU A 239 10.47 -1.25 -18.85
CA GLU A 239 10.51 -0.91 -17.43
C GLU A 239 9.94 0.51 -17.22
N PRO A 240 8.85 0.68 -16.47
CA PRO A 240 8.24 1.98 -16.29
C PRO A 240 9.06 2.88 -15.35
N LYS A 241 9.01 4.20 -15.57
CA LYS A 241 9.47 5.17 -14.55
C LYS A 241 8.58 5.02 -13.33
N SER A 242 9.14 4.47 -12.23
CA SER A 242 8.42 4.16 -11.01
C SER A 242 8.70 5.19 -9.91
N TYR A 243 7.67 5.45 -9.09
CA TYR A 243 7.72 6.31 -7.90
C TYR A 243 7.76 5.50 -6.59
N ASP A 244 7.93 4.18 -6.68
CA ASP A 244 8.05 3.28 -5.54
C ASP A 244 9.52 2.90 -5.24
N LYS A 245 9.71 1.87 -4.41
CA LYS A 245 11.03 1.35 -4.02
C LYS A 245 11.75 0.56 -5.14
N GLN A 246 11.31 0.62 -6.40
CA GLN A 246 11.88 -0.24 -7.45
C GLN A 246 13.38 0.03 -7.64
N ILE A 247 13.80 1.29 -7.62
CA ILE A 247 15.24 1.64 -7.72
C ILE A 247 16.08 0.99 -6.62
N ILE A 248 15.55 0.88 -5.40
CA ILE A 248 16.22 0.19 -4.29
C ILE A 248 16.25 -1.31 -4.53
N ARG A 249 15.14 -1.89 -4.99
CA ARG A 249 15.07 -3.33 -5.30
C ARG A 249 16.03 -3.71 -6.41
N ASP A 250 16.15 -2.89 -7.45
CA ASP A 250 17.05 -3.12 -8.58
C ASP A 250 18.51 -3.08 -8.12
N TYR A 251 18.88 -2.05 -7.36
CA TYR A 251 20.23 -1.96 -6.78
C TYR A 251 20.57 -3.18 -5.89
N LEU A 252 19.64 -3.57 -5.03
CA LEU A 252 19.86 -4.74 -4.14
C LEU A 252 19.94 -6.05 -4.93
N ALA A 253 19.18 -6.19 -6.02
CA ALA A 253 19.25 -7.35 -6.89
C ALA A 253 20.62 -7.44 -7.60
N GLU A 254 21.12 -6.32 -8.11
CA GLU A 254 22.46 -6.21 -8.71
C GLU A 254 23.56 -6.46 -7.68
N ALA A 255 23.47 -5.89 -6.49
CA ALA A 255 24.43 -6.11 -5.42
C ALA A 255 24.50 -7.60 -5.02
N LYS A 256 23.34 -8.24 -4.93
CA LYS A 256 23.25 -9.69 -4.69
C LYS A 256 23.91 -10.49 -5.83
N ALA A 257 23.71 -10.09 -7.08
CA ALA A 257 24.33 -10.74 -8.24
C ALA A 257 25.87 -10.60 -8.23
N ARG A 258 26.39 -9.48 -7.65
CA ARG A 258 27.84 -9.29 -7.40
C ARG A 258 28.36 -10.03 -6.18
N GLY A 259 27.50 -10.74 -5.43
CA GLY A 259 27.88 -11.52 -4.24
C GLY A 259 27.96 -10.68 -2.94
N GLU A 260 27.44 -9.48 -2.92
CA GLU A 260 27.41 -8.63 -1.72
C GLU A 260 26.40 -9.17 -0.70
N VAL A 261 26.82 -9.40 0.54
CA VAL A 261 25.98 -10.01 1.58
C VAL A 261 25.07 -8.97 2.27
N ASN A 262 25.60 -7.77 2.52
CA ASN A 262 24.86 -6.65 3.15
C ASN A 262 25.21 -5.36 2.41
N PRO A 263 24.63 -5.11 1.23
CA PRO A 263 24.96 -3.93 0.46
C PRO A 263 24.45 -2.66 1.16
N THR A 264 25.31 -1.63 1.16
CA THR A 264 24.94 -0.29 1.62
C THR A 264 24.36 0.48 0.43
N LEU A 265 23.24 1.17 0.60
CA LEU A 265 22.71 2.02 -0.47
C LEU A 265 23.60 3.27 -0.65
N PRO A 266 23.97 3.59 -1.89
CA PRO A 266 24.59 4.88 -2.20
C PRO A 266 23.70 6.06 -1.81
N ALA A 267 24.29 7.17 -1.37
CA ALA A 267 23.55 8.36 -1.00
C ALA A 267 22.68 8.89 -2.16
N GLU A 268 23.14 8.74 -3.41
CA GLU A 268 22.39 9.10 -4.61
C GLU A 268 21.08 8.31 -4.76
N ILE A 269 21.07 6.99 -4.44
CA ILE A 269 19.86 6.16 -4.49
C ILE A 269 18.88 6.57 -3.39
N ILE A 270 19.40 6.87 -2.19
CA ILE A 270 18.60 7.35 -1.07
C ILE A 270 17.90 8.67 -1.46
N GLU A 271 18.65 9.64 -1.95
CA GLU A 271 18.13 10.95 -2.35
C GLU A 271 17.17 10.84 -3.53
N THR A 272 17.52 10.08 -4.56
CA THR A 272 16.62 9.83 -5.70
C THR A 272 15.30 9.20 -5.26
N THR A 273 15.33 8.28 -4.31
CA THR A 273 14.11 7.66 -3.78
C THR A 273 13.27 8.68 -3.00
N ARG A 274 13.91 9.50 -2.17
CA ARG A 274 13.25 10.58 -1.44
C ARG A 274 12.57 11.56 -2.40
N GLU A 275 13.29 12.06 -3.40
CA GLU A 275 12.74 13.01 -4.38
C GLU A 275 11.59 12.39 -5.20
N ARG A 276 11.64 11.10 -5.55
CA ARG A 276 10.52 10.40 -6.20
C ARG A 276 9.27 10.31 -5.32
N TYR A 277 9.43 10.11 -4.02
CA TYR A 277 8.29 10.10 -3.09
C TYR A 277 7.68 11.49 -2.94
N ILE A 278 8.52 12.53 -2.91
CA ILE A 278 8.07 13.93 -2.90
C ILE A 278 7.35 14.25 -4.22
N GLU A 279 7.96 13.94 -5.37
CA GLU A 279 7.34 14.14 -6.69
C GLU A 279 5.99 13.45 -6.78
N LEU A 280 5.88 12.23 -6.27
CA LEU A 280 4.62 11.49 -6.23
C LEU A 280 3.56 12.24 -5.42
N TYR A 281 3.89 12.72 -4.22
CA TYR A 281 2.98 13.48 -3.39
C TYR A 281 2.51 14.76 -4.11
N GLU A 282 3.45 15.52 -4.67
CA GLU A 282 3.15 16.77 -5.37
C GLU A 282 2.26 16.54 -6.61
N ARG A 283 2.52 15.48 -7.38
CA ARG A 283 1.69 15.10 -8.54
C ARG A 283 0.30 14.60 -8.17
N LEU A 284 0.17 13.80 -7.11
CA LEU A 284 -1.12 13.26 -6.68
C LEU A 284 -2.07 14.34 -6.18
N PHE A 285 -1.55 15.30 -5.43
CA PHE A 285 -2.41 16.23 -4.67
C PHE A 285 -2.29 17.69 -5.13
N GLY A 286 -1.37 18.01 -6.04
CA GLY A 286 -1.13 19.38 -6.49
C GLY A 286 -0.59 20.30 -5.39
N LYS A 287 -0.02 19.73 -4.32
CA LYS A 287 0.50 20.44 -3.15
C LYS A 287 2.02 20.38 -3.16
N ILE A 288 2.69 21.46 -2.79
CA ILE A 288 4.17 21.50 -2.68
C ILE A 288 4.57 20.86 -1.35
N TRP A 289 5.51 19.91 -1.41
CA TRP A 289 6.08 19.33 -0.20
C TRP A 289 6.97 20.35 0.51
N PRO A 290 6.84 20.52 1.85
CA PRO A 290 7.74 21.39 2.61
C PRO A 290 9.18 20.86 2.52
N ARG A 291 10.06 21.61 1.90
CA ARG A 291 11.50 21.32 1.82
C ARG A 291 12.18 22.14 2.90
N GLU A 292 12.67 21.45 3.96
CA GLU A 292 13.51 22.08 4.98
C GLU A 292 14.92 22.32 4.47
#